data_4e190367acd5fd00bc4c3b9087e47c40
#
_entry.id   4e190367acd5fd00bc4c3b9087e47c40
#
_cell.length_a   1.000
_cell.length_b   1.000
_cell.length_c   1.000
_cell.angle_alpha   90.00
_cell.angle_beta   90.00
_cell.angle_gamma   90.00
#
_symmetry.space_group_name_H-M   'P 1'
#
loop_
_entity.id
_entity.type
_entity.pdbx_description
1 polymer ?
#
loop_
_entity_poly.entity_id
_entity_poly.type
_entity_poly.pdbx_seq_one_letter_code
_entity_poly.pdbx_strand_id
1 'polypeptide(L)'
;DFLTTKLFSNKDFASIDEKYQAIVTELTNLGPDSEAILNDSKMMDPETRKPANWTSVRQFNLMFKTHLGPVEDTGSVAYLRPETAQGIFVNYQNVQSSSRQKIPFGIGQIGKAFRNEITTGNFIFRTREFEQMEMEYFCHPSETGKWLEYWSNERLNWFKSLGINTSL
;
A
#
# COMPACT_ATOMS: atom_id res chain seq x y z
N ASP A 1 -24.50 1.65 8.60
CA ASP A 1 -25.51 2.50 9.28
C ASP A 1 -25.39 2.48 10.80
N PHE A 2 -25.24 1.31 11.46
CA PHE A 2 -25.08 1.25 12.92
C PHE A 2 -23.97 2.17 13.44
N LEU A 3 -22.75 2.07 12.89
CA LEU A 3 -21.62 2.90 13.31
C LEU A 3 -21.88 4.39 13.06
N THR A 4 -22.51 4.74 11.95
CA THR A 4 -22.85 6.15 11.65
C THR A 4 -23.82 6.71 12.68
N THR A 5 -24.86 5.96 13.02
CA THR A 5 -25.84 6.37 14.04
C THR A 5 -25.20 6.47 15.42
N LYS A 6 -24.37 5.49 15.78
CA LYS A 6 -23.73 5.42 17.11
C LYS A 6 -22.70 6.53 17.32
N LEU A 7 -21.89 6.81 16.31
CA LEU A 7 -20.76 7.76 16.40
C LEU A 7 -21.16 9.21 16.06
N PHE A 8 -22.11 9.41 15.16
CA PHE A 8 -22.39 10.73 14.58
C PHE A 8 -23.85 11.20 14.69
N SER A 9 -24.69 10.47 15.43
CA SER A 9 -26.12 10.84 15.62
C SER A 9 -26.85 11.15 14.30
N ASN A 10 -26.64 10.33 13.27
CA ASN A 10 -27.23 10.47 11.92
C ASN A 10 -26.73 11.68 11.12
N LYS A 11 -25.49 12.12 11.32
CA LYS A 11 -24.88 13.15 10.47
C LYS A 11 -24.87 12.70 9.00
N ASP A 12 -25.26 13.59 8.11
CA ASP A 12 -25.12 13.37 6.67
C ASP A 12 -23.68 13.60 6.22
N PHE A 13 -23.24 12.77 5.27
CA PHE A 13 -21.92 12.83 4.66
C PHE A 13 -22.06 13.07 3.16
N ALA A 14 -21.18 13.90 2.58
CA ALA A 14 -21.23 14.26 1.18
C ALA A 14 -20.88 13.07 0.25
N SER A 15 -20.14 12.08 0.76
CA SER A 15 -19.79 10.88 0.03
C SER A 15 -19.61 9.68 0.95
N ILE A 16 -19.63 8.47 0.33
CA ILE A 16 -19.32 7.21 1.04
C ILE A 16 -17.90 7.24 1.60
N ASP A 17 -16.94 7.76 0.85
CA ASP A 17 -15.54 7.83 1.28
C ASP A 17 -15.37 8.76 2.48
N GLU A 18 -16.01 9.92 2.49
CA GLU A 18 -16.01 10.83 3.65
C GLU A 18 -16.60 10.16 4.89
N LYS A 19 -17.69 9.43 4.73
CA LYS A 19 -18.33 8.67 5.80
C LYS A 19 -17.38 7.63 6.40
N TYR A 20 -16.70 6.85 5.56
CA TYR A 20 -15.75 5.83 6.03
C TYR A 20 -14.54 6.44 6.71
N GLN A 21 -13.97 7.50 6.17
CA GLN A 21 -12.84 8.20 6.79
C GLN A 21 -13.22 8.77 8.17
N ALA A 22 -14.40 9.36 8.29
CA ALA A 22 -14.89 9.87 9.57
C ALA A 22 -15.06 8.74 10.61
N ILE A 23 -15.64 7.60 10.21
CA ILE A 23 -15.81 6.44 11.11
C ILE A 23 -14.45 5.92 11.57
N VAL A 24 -13.49 5.73 10.67
CA VAL A 24 -12.15 5.24 11.01
C VAL A 24 -11.44 6.22 11.96
N THR A 25 -11.52 7.51 11.68
CA THR A 25 -10.93 8.55 12.52
C THR A 25 -11.50 8.54 13.93
N GLU A 26 -12.82 8.47 14.04
CA GLU A 26 -13.50 8.48 15.34
C GLU A 26 -13.20 7.22 16.16
N LEU A 27 -13.25 6.04 15.54
CA LEU A 27 -12.87 4.78 16.19
C LEU A 27 -11.41 4.79 16.64
N THR A 28 -10.52 5.42 15.88
CA THR A 28 -9.11 5.56 16.24
C THR A 28 -8.94 6.48 17.44
N ASN A 29 -9.67 7.61 17.47
CA ASN A 29 -9.65 8.57 18.59
C ASN A 29 -10.20 7.96 19.88
N LEU A 30 -11.21 7.11 19.80
CA LEU A 30 -11.78 6.39 20.93
C LEU A 30 -10.81 5.35 21.54
N GLY A 31 -9.81 4.91 20.76
CA GLY A 31 -8.82 3.95 21.24
C GLY A 31 -9.46 2.67 21.80
N PRO A 32 -9.18 2.31 23.09
CA PRO A 32 -9.75 1.11 23.72
C PRO A 32 -11.28 1.06 23.75
N ASP A 33 -11.94 2.20 23.86
CA ASP A 33 -13.40 2.26 23.92
C ASP A 33 -14.08 1.88 22.58
N SER A 34 -13.32 1.92 21.51
CA SER A 34 -13.79 1.48 20.17
C SER A 34 -14.15 -0.01 20.14
N GLU A 35 -13.52 -0.83 20.97
CA GLU A 35 -13.77 -2.28 21.05
C GLU A 35 -15.23 -2.60 21.41
N ALA A 36 -15.77 -1.93 22.42
CA ALA A 36 -17.16 -2.14 22.83
C ALA A 36 -18.15 -1.76 21.72
N ILE A 37 -17.89 -0.65 21.02
CA ILE A 37 -18.74 -0.20 19.91
C ILE A 37 -18.68 -1.17 18.73
N LEU A 38 -17.49 -1.67 18.38
CA LEU A 38 -17.31 -2.62 17.30
C LEU A 38 -18.03 -3.95 17.58
N ASN A 39 -17.91 -4.47 18.80
CA ASN A 39 -18.57 -5.71 19.18
C ASN A 39 -20.10 -5.57 19.30
N ASP A 40 -20.59 -4.41 19.74
CA ASP A 40 -22.03 -4.11 19.75
C ASP A 40 -22.61 -4.00 18.32
N SER A 41 -21.79 -3.65 17.33
CA SER A 41 -22.19 -3.56 15.92
C SER A 41 -22.58 -4.91 15.30
N LYS A 42 -22.19 -6.02 15.90
CA LYS A 42 -22.36 -7.40 15.38
C LYS A 42 -21.80 -7.59 13.97
N MET A 43 -20.77 -6.83 13.62
CA MET A 43 -20.11 -7.00 12.33
C MET A 43 -19.49 -8.39 12.23
N MET A 44 -19.69 -9.00 11.08
CA MET A 44 -19.13 -10.32 10.80
C MET A 44 -17.71 -10.22 10.29
N ASP A 45 -16.90 -11.20 10.63
CA ASP A 45 -15.59 -11.43 10.02
C ASP A 45 -15.77 -11.63 8.50
N PRO A 46 -15.09 -10.85 7.66
CA PRO A 46 -15.25 -10.95 6.21
C PRO A 46 -14.79 -12.30 5.62
N GLU A 47 -13.87 -12.99 6.28
CA GLU A 47 -13.34 -14.28 5.81
C GLU A 47 -14.24 -15.44 6.25
N THR A 48 -14.59 -15.48 7.53
CA THR A 48 -15.37 -16.60 8.10
C THR A 48 -16.88 -16.40 8.02
N ARG A 49 -17.35 -15.17 7.79
CA ARG A 49 -18.77 -14.76 7.80
C ARG A 49 -19.50 -15.11 9.09
N LYS A 50 -18.78 -15.20 10.19
CA LYS A 50 -19.32 -15.44 11.55
C LYS A 50 -19.17 -14.15 12.38
N PRO A 51 -19.97 -14.01 13.46
CA PRO A 51 -19.74 -12.95 14.43
C PRO A 51 -18.28 -12.98 14.92
N ALA A 52 -17.61 -11.85 14.85
CA ALA A 52 -16.22 -11.71 15.25
C ALA A 52 -16.12 -10.96 16.58
N ASN A 53 -15.10 -11.29 17.37
CA ASN A 53 -14.69 -10.48 18.50
C ASN A 53 -13.66 -9.45 17.99
N TRP A 54 -14.10 -8.22 17.84
CA TRP A 54 -13.27 -7.13 17.39
C TRP A 54 -12.42 -6.58 18.53
N THR A 55 -11.16 -6.32 18.26
CA THR A 55 -10.29 -5.57 19.17
C THR A 55 -10.38 -4.08 18.90
N SER A 56 -9.87 -3.25 19.80
CA SER A 56 -9.79 -1.81 19.59
C SER A 56 -9.04 -1.48 18.30
N VAL A 57 -9.45 -0.41 17.65
CA VAL A 57 -8.77 0.11 16.45
C VAL A 57 -7.39 0.63 16.86
N ARG A 58 -6.37 0.20 16.15
CA ARG A 58 -4.98 0.63 16.36
C ARG A 58 -4.41 1.19 15.07
N GLN A 59 -3.71 2.30 15.16
CA GLN A 59 -2.96 2.80 14.04
C GLN A 59 -1.79 1.87 13.75
N PHE A 60 -1.72 1.35 12.54
CA PHE A 60 -0.66 0.46 12.09
C PHE A 60 0.31 1.23 11.19
N ASN A 61 1.59 1.14 11.49
CA ASN A 61 2.63 1.71 10.64
C ASN A 61 3.14 0.64 9.67
N LEU A 62 2.78 0.80 8.40
CA LEU A 62 3.22 -0.11 7.33
C LEU A 62 4.73 -0.05 7.09
N MET A 63 5.37 1.09 7.36
CA MET A 63 6.81 1.27 7.15
C MET A 63 7.59 0.85 8.38
N PHE A 64 8.73 0.18 8.16
CA PHE A 64 9.69 -0.05 9.23
C PHE A 64 10.32 1.27 9.67
N LYS A 65 10.24 1.51 10.96
CA LYS A 65 10.89 2.62 11.65
C LYS A 65 12.20 2.14 12.27
N THR A 66 13.24 2.92 12.13
CA THR A 66 14.53 2.70 12.79
C THR A 66 15.11 4.04 13.27
N HIS A 67 16.20 4.00 13.98
CA HIS A 67 16.90 5.18 14.47
C HIS A 67 18.32 5.23 13.89
N LEU A 68 18.78 6.43 13.57
CA LEU A 68 20.13 6.68 13.10
C LEU A 68 21.00 7.10 14.31
N GLY A 69 22.20 6.50 14.40
CA GLY A 69 23.13 6.81 15.49
C GLY A 69 22.92 5.95 16.74
N PRO A 70 23.71 6.23 17.80
CA PRO A 70 23.78 5.40 19.01
C PRO A 70 22.66 5.66 20.02
N VAL A 71 21.89 6.74 19.87
CA VAL A 71 20.83 7.14 20.80
C VAL A 71 19.50 7.19 20.06
N GLU A 72 18.49 6.58 20.63
CA GLU A 72 17.12 6.63 20.12
C GLU A 72 16.42 7.91 20.58
N ASP A 73 16.33 8.89 19.68
CA ASP A 73 15.55 10.10 19.87
C ASP A 73 14.60 10.36 18.70
N THR A 74 13.71 11.32 18.85
CA THR A 74 12.72 11.66 17.82
C THR A 74 13.36 12.28 16.57
N GLY A 75 14.52 12.89 16.70
CA GLY A 75 15.24 13.53 15.59
C GLY A 75 16.03 12.54 14.74
N SER A 76 16.30 11.34 15.28
CA SER A 76 17.08 10.30 14.60
C SER A 76 16.24 9.26 13.86
N VAL A 77 14.91 9.44 13.80
CA VAL A 77 14.00 8.48 13.17
C VAL A 77 14.24 8.41 11.67
N ALA A 78 14.38 7.20 11.15
CA ALA A 78 14.41 6.90 9.72
C ALA A 78 13.41 5.78 9.39
N TYR A 79 13.00 5.74 8.14
CA TYR A 79 12.12 4.69 7.65
C TYR A 79 12.79 3.91 6.53
N LEU A 80 12.67 2.58 6.58
CA LEU A 80 13.10 1.73 5.47
C LEU A 80 12.06 1.80 4.36
N ARG A 81 12.51 1.83 3.12
CA ARG A 81 11.62 1.95 1.96
C ARG A 81 10.70 0.73 1.81
N PRO A 82 9.38 0.90 1.59
CA PRO A 82 8.43 -0.20 1.39
C PRO A 82 8.41 -0.73 -0.05
N GLU A 83 9.02 -0.02 -0.98
CA GLU A 83 9.12 -0.35 -2.41
C GLU A 83 10.28 0.39 -3.06
N THR A 84 10.67 -0.01 -4.26
CA THR A 84 11.77 0.61 -4.99
C THR A 84 11.33 1.79 -5.86
N ALA A 85 10.03 1.96 -6.09
CA ALA A 85 9.47 3.00 -6.95
C ALA A 85 9.83 4.43 -6.53
N GLN A 86 9.82 4.73 -5.21
CA GLN A 86 10.19 6.08 -4.74
C GLN A 86 11.59 6.48 -5.18
N GLY A 87 12.54 5.55 -5.15
CA GLY A 87 13.90 5.80 -5.62
C GLY A 87 13.95 6.14 -7.11
N ILE A 88 13.09 5.54 -7.93
CA ILE A 88 12.97 5.84 -9.36
C ILE A 88 12.45 7.26 -9.56
N PHE A 89 11.36 7.63 -8.89
CA PHE A 89 10.77 8.96 -9.03
C PHE A 89 11.70 10.08 -8.55
N VAL A 90 12.35 9.92 -7.40
CA VAL A 90 13.29 10.90 -6.85
C VAL A 90 14.49 11.11 -7.79
N ASN A 91 14.96 10.04 -8.44
CA ASN A 91 16.12 10.12 -9.33
C ASN A 91 15.77 10.38 -10.80
N TYR A 92 14.50 10.59 -11.14
CA TYR A 92 14.05 10.76 -12.52
C TYR A 92 14.87 11.81 -13.28
N GLN A 93 15.00 13.03 -12.74
CA GLN A 93 15.73 14.12 -13.40
C GLN A 93 17.21 13.81 -13.55
N ASN A 94 17.82 13.18 -12.55
CA ASN A 94 19.23 12.77 -12.61
C ASN A 94 19.47 11.77 -13.73
N VAL A 95 18.63 10.74 -13.81
CA VAL A 95 18.72 9.70 -14.85
C VAL A 95 18.47 10.30 -16.22
N GLN A 96 17.41 11.11 -16.37
CA GLN A 96 17.09 11.75 -17.63
C GLN A 96 18.25 12.62 -18.15
N SER A 97 18.83 13.45 -17.28
CA SER A 97 19.91 14.37 -17.65
C SER A 97 21.21 13.65 -17.95
N SER A 98 21.64 12.73 -17.07
CA SER A 98 22.90 12.00 -17.22
C SER A 98 22.91 11.06 -18.42
N SER A 99 21.77 10.41 -18.69
CA SER A 99 21.61 9.49 -19.82
C SER A 99 21.11 10.19 -21.09
N ARG A 100 20.83 11.50 -21.02
CA ARG A 100 20.29 12.31 -22.13
C ARG A 100 19.03 11.71 -22.76
N GLN A 101 18.17 11.11 -21.93
CA GLN A 101 16.95 10.46 -22.39
C GLN A 101 15.84 11.48 -22.64
N LYS A 102 15.01 11.15 -23.62
CA LYS A 102 13.72 11.84 -23.88
C LYS A 102 12.59 10.85 -23.66
N ILE A 103 11.44 11.35 -23.19
CA ILE A 103 10.25 10.51 -23.11
C ILE A 103 9.81 10.06 -24.53
N PRO A 104 9.37 8.80 -24.71
CA PRO A 104 9.16 7.82 -23.67
C PRO A 104 10.45 7.05 -23.29
N PHE A 105 10.66 6.78 -22.00
CA PHE A 105 11.74 5.90 -21.54
C PHE A 105 11.37 5.27 -20.19
N GLY A 106 12.01 4.16 -19.85
CA GLY A 106 11.82 3.47 -18.59
C GLY A 106 13.03 3.55 -17.68
N ILE A 107 12.79 3.53 -16.37
CA ILE A 107 13.84 3.38 -15.35
C ILE A 107 13.51 2.12 -14.56
N GLY A 108 14.45 1.17 -14.56
CA GLY A 108 14.36 -0.04 -13.76
C GLY A 108 15.22 0.06 -12.52
N GLN A 109 14.75 -0.51 -11.42
CA GLN A 109 15.49 -0.63 -10.18
C GLN A 109 15.29 -2.02 -9.58
N ILE A 110 16.40 -2.61 -9.11
CA ILE A 110 16.40 -3.86 -8.33
C ILE A 110 16.96 -3.53 -6.96
N GLY A 111 16.30 -4.00 -5.91
CA GLY A 111 16.79 -3.77 -4.55
C GLY A 111 15.86 -4.28 -3.47
N LYS A 112 16.31 -4.12 -2.24
CA LYS A 112 15.55 -4.49 -1.04
C LYS A 112 14.39 -3.55 -0.82
N ALA A 113 13.24 -4.14 -0.42
CA ALA A 113 12.08 -3.44 0.09
C ALA A 113 11.65 -4.04 1.43
N PHE A 114 10.99 -3.24 2.25
CA PHE A 114 10.68 -3.59 3.63
C PHE A 114 9.24 -3.20 3.95
N ARG A 115 8.45 -4.16 4.40
CA ARG A 115 7.08 -3.91 4.84
C ARG A 115 6.88 -4.47 6.23
N ASN A 116 6.36 -3.67 7.14
CA ASN A 116 6.10 -4.08 8.50
C ASN A 116 4.82 -4.94 8.57
N GLU A 117 4.87 -6.13 7.97
CA GLU A 117 3.74 -7.06 7.94
C GLU A 117 3.32 -7.46 9.37
N ILE A 118 2.03 -7.39 9.67
CA ILE A 118 1.48 -7.83 10.97
C ILE A 118 1.78 -9.31 11.15
N THR A 119 1.44 -10.12 10.15
CA THR A 119 1.68 -11.57 10.15
C THR A 119 2.50 -11.95 8.93
N THR A 120 3.67 -12.50 9.16
CA THR A 120 4.48 -13.15 8.11
C THR A 120 4.00 -14.59 7.92
N GLY A 121 4.21 -15.17 6.75
CA GLY A 121 3.79 -16.54 6.52
C GLY A 121 4.21 -17.13 5.18
N ASN A 122 4.02 -18.44 5.06
CA ASN A 122 4.25 -19.21 3.85
C ASN A 122 5.67 -19.07 3.28
N PHE A 123 6.67 -19.32 4.10
CA PHE A 123 8.09 -19.28 3.75
C PHE A 123 8.47 -17.90 3.20
N ILE A 124 8.75 -17.76 1.91
CA ILE A 124 9.14 -16.48 1.28
C ILE A 124 7.95 -15.70 0.70
N PHE A 125 6.73 -16.22 0.78
CA PHE A 125 5.57 -15.62 0.14
C PHE A 125 5.14 -14.29 0.78
N ARG A 126 5.26 -14.19 2.12
CA ARG A 126 4.99 -12.96 2.86
C ARG A 126 6.05 -12.73 3.93
N THR A 127 7.06 -11.95 3.57
CA THR A 127 8.21 -11.60 4.42
C THR A 127 8.24 -10.09 4.67
N ARG A 128 8.92 -9.69 5.73
CA ARG A 128 9.11 -8.26 6.05
C ARG A 128 10.24 -7.61 5.26
N GLU A 129 11.18 -8.41 4.77
CA GLU A 129 12.26 -8.02 3.88
C GLU A 129 12.21 -8.87 2.62
N PHE A 130 12.25 -8.25 1.45
CA PHE A 130 12.23 -8.95 0.18
C PHE A 130 12.93 -8.12 -0.89
N GLU A 131 13.26 -8.75 -2.01
CA GLU A 131 13.79 -8.07 -3.17
C GLU A 131 12.66 -7.75 -4.15
N GLN A 132 12.71 -6.54 -4.71
CA GLN A 132 11.83 -6.13 -5.80
C GLN A 132 12.65 -5.75 -7.03
N MET A 133 12.05 -5.99 -8.18
CA MET A 133 12.47 -5.41 -9.45
C MET A 133 11.27 -4.67 -10.01
N GLU A 134 11.41 -3.36 -10.13
CA GLU A 134 10.35 -2.47 -10.64
C GLU A 134 10.88 -1.69 -11.84
N MET A 135 9.99 -1.36 -12.75
CA MET A 135 10.25 -0.48 -13.88
C MET A 135 9.12 0.52 -14.00
N GLU A 136 9.47 1.80 -13.92
CA GLU A 136 8.55 2.89 -14.19
C GLU A 136 8.79 3.42 -15.61
N TYR A 137 7.73 3.42 -16.43
CA TYR A 137 7.81 3.86 -17.81
C TYR A 137 7.16 5.22 -17.98
N PHE A 138 7.96 6.21 -18.32
CA PHE A 138 7.57 7.62 -18.42
C PHE A 138 7.22 7.96 -19.86
N CYS A 139 5.99 8.41 -20.10
CA CYS A 139 5.49 8.79 -21.41
C CYS A 139 4.66 10.07 -21.34
N HIS A 140 4.32 10.61 -22.51
CA HIS A 140 3.41 11.76 -22.55
C HIS A 140 1.99 11.33 -22.13
N PRO A 141 1.25 12.14 -21.35
CA PRO A 141 -0.10 11.79 -20.89
C PRO A 141 -1.07 11.37 -22.01
N SER A 142 -0.97 11.97 -23.19
CA SER A 142 -1.81 11.61 -24.33
C SER A 142 -1.51 10.22 -24.92
N GLU A 143 -0.39 9.60 -24.57
CA GLU A 143 0.03 8.28 -25.08
C GLU A 143 -0.13 7.16 -24.05
N THR A 144 -0.65 7.47 -22.86
CA THR A 144 -0.75 6.51 -21.74
C THR A 144 -1.48 5.23 -22.15
N GLY A 145 -2.62 5.35 -22.84
CA GLY A 145 -3.40 4.19 -23.30
C GLY A 145 -2.61 3.28 -24.23
N LYS A 146 -1.91 3.86 -25.20
CA LYS A 146 -1.04 3.13 -26.15
C LYS A 146 0.07 2.34 -25.44
N TRP A 147 0.74 2.98 -24.47
CA TRP A 147 1.84 2.35 -23.74
C TRP A 147 1.36 1.31 -22.73
N LEU A 148 0.18 1.50 -22.14
CA LEU A 148 -0.44 0.50 -21.29
C LEU A 148 -0.74 -0.78 -22.08
N GLU A 149 -1.35 -0.66 -23.27
CA GLU A 149 -1.64 -1.79 -24.16
C GLU A 149 -0.35 -2.49 -24.59
N TYR A 150 0.66 -1.73 -25.01
CA TYR A 150 1.97 -2.26 -25.40
C TYR A 150 2.59 -3.11 -24.28
N TRP A 151 2.72 -2.54 -23.07
CA TRP A 151 3.35 -3.24 -21.96
C TRP A 151 2.52 -4.42 -21.44
N SER A 152 1.20 -4.34 -21.51
CA SER A 152 0.32 -5.48 -21.17
C SER A 152 0.57 -6.66 -22.11
N ASN A 153 0.67 -6.41 -23.42
CA ASN A 153 0.96 -7.44 -24.40
C ASN A 153 2.37 -8.00 -24.25
N GLU A 154 3.38 -7.16 -24.02
CA GLU A 154 4.75 -7.60 -23.80
C GLU A 154 4.88 -8.48 -22.54
N ARG A 155 4.21 -8.11 -21.43
CA ARG A 155 4.17 -8.93 -20.23
C ARG A 155 3.48 -10.27 -20.47
N LEU A 156 2.36 -10.27 -21.16
CA LEU A 156 1.63 -11.49 -21.51
C LEU A 156 2.49 -12.42 -22.37
N ASN A 157 3.17 -11.89 -23.37
CA ASN A 157 4.07 -12.65 -24.23
C ASN A 157 5.25 -13.22 -23.44
N TRP A 158 5.79 -12.45 -22.51
CA TRP A 158 6.84 -12.94 -21.62
C TRP A 158 6.37 -14.09 -20.75
N PHE A 159 5.18 -14.01 -20.12
CA PHE A 159 4.61 -15.12 -19.36
C PHE A 159 4.40 -16.37 -20.21
N LYS A 160 3.91 -16.19 -21.44
CA LYS A 160 3.78 -17.31 -22.40
C LYS A 160 5.12 -17.96 -22.71
N SER A 161 6.19 -17.16 -22.88
CA SER A 161 7.52 -17.69 -23.16
C SER A 161 8.11 -18.52 -22.00
N LEU A 162 7.62 -18.30 -20.76
CA LEU A 162 7.95 -19.09 -19.58
C LEU A 162 7.08 -20.35 -19.42
N GLY A 163 6.16 -20.62 -20.36
CA GLY A 163 5.26 -21.77 -20.32
C GLY A 163 4.04 -21.58 -19.40
N ILE A 164 3.76 -20.37 -18.94
CA ILE A 164 2.58 -20.06 -18.12
C ILE A 164 1.34 -20.04 -19.03
N ASN A 165 0.30 -20.76 -18.63
CA ASN A 165 -0.99 -20.72 -19.34
C ASN A 165 -1.65 -19.35 -19.13
N THR A 166 -1.90 -18.65 -20.23
CA THR A 166 -2.50 -17.30 -20.24
C THR A 166 -3.90 -17.27 -20.83
N SER A 167 -4.52 -18.43 -21.04
CA SER A 167 -5.90 -18.57 -21.52
C SER A 167 -6.90 -18.62 -20.35
N LEU A 168 -6.95 -17.57 -19.54
CA LEU A 168 -7.94 -17.38 -18.47
C LEU A 168 -8.98 -16.38 -18.90
#